data_094d20788c79c27cd575b13aac1c84aa
#
_entry.id   094d20788c79c27cd575b13aac1c84aa
#
_cell.length_a   1.000
_cell.length_b   1.000
_cell.length_c   1.000
_cell.angle_alpha   90.00
_cell.angle_beta   90.00
_cell.angle_gamma   90.00
#
_symmetry.space_group_name_H-M   'P 1'
#
loop_
_entity.id
_entity.type
_entity.pdbx_description
1 polymer ?
#
loop_
_entity_poly.entity_id
_entity_poly.type
_entity_poly.pdbx_seq_one_letter_code
_entity_poly.pdbx_strand_id
1 'polypeptide(L)'
;QYQATIDHVSEMLGRPDVRPWWVCLPLNLRNASSLEEPYWCCWEPGAEADWVRPLPKHPGVISDPGFFPFYRYRMEFEEFVAGFNAWLSREEPTAFLVGIRSDESLNRYLAVKRRSRAKQCAWTPPGGSAPLAWSARDRANPQAVSFFPIYDWRFEDLWRCVADHGYAYNRLYDQMYRAGVPFSQMRICQPYGDDQRKGLDLFHRIEPRTWFKVVRRVAGAN
;
A
#
# COMPACT_ATOMS: atom_id res chain seq x y z
N GLN A 1 1.94 0.86 10.67
CA GLN A 1 1.48 -0.49 10.28
C GLN A 1 1.40 -1.40 11.50
N TYR A 2 0.51 -2.40 11.44
CA TYR A 2 0.41 -3.47 12.43
C TYR A 2 1.63 -4.40 12.35
N GLN A 3 2.02 -5.01 13.47
CA GLN A 3 3.14 -5.96 13.50
C GLN A 3 2.88 -7.16 12.57
N ALA A 4 1.67 -7.72 12.60
CA ALA A 4 1.29 -8.82 11.71
C ALA A 4 1.45 -8.48 10.22
N THR A 5 1.25 -7.21 9.83
CA THR A 5 1.49 -6.76 8.46
C THR A 5 3.00 -6.70 8.15
N ILE A 6 3.81 -6.23 9.10
CA ILE A 6 5.27 -6.19 8.94
C ILE A 6 5.83 -7.61 8.80
N ASP A 7 5.37 -8.54 9.62
CA ASP A 7 5.79 -9.95 9.59
C ASP A 7 5.43 -10.59 8.24
N HIS A 8 4.19 -10.38 7.79
CA HIS A 8 3.73 -10.90 6.49
C HIS A 8 4.53 -10.32 5.31
N VAL A 9 4.79 -9.01 5.32
CA VAL A 9 5.62 -8.36 4.28
C VAL A 9 7.05 -8.93 4.32
N SER A 10 7.63 -9.11 5.51
CA SER A 10 8.96 -9.71 5.68
C SER A 10 9.03 -11.12 5.10
N GLU A 11 8.01 -11.95 5.36
CA GLU A 11 7.89 -13.30 4.80
C GLU A 11 7.80 -13.27 3.26
N MET A 12 6.94 -12.42 2.71
CA MET A 12 6.76 -12.29 1.27
C MET A 12 8.03 -11.80 0.56
N LEU A 13 8.72 -10.83 1.14
CA LEU A 13 9.96 -10.28 0.58
C LEU A 13 11.17 -11.22 0.75
N GLY A 14 11.10 -12.18 1.68
CA GLY A 14 12.12 -13.21 1.88
C GLY A 14 12.07 -14.36 0.87
N ARG A 15 11.11 -14.41 -0.03
CA ARG A 15 10.98 -15.45 -1.04
C ARG A 15 12.12 -15.38 -2.07
N PRO A 16 12.65 -16.51 -2.53
CA PRO A 16 13.79 -16.53 -3.46
C PRO A 16 13.48 -15.99 -4.86
N ASP A 17 12.19 -15.97 -5.23
CA ASP A 17 11.68 -15.45 -6.49
C ASP A 17 11.33 -13.95 -6.45
N VAL A 18 11.58 -13.29 -5.30
CA VAL A 18 11.26 -11.87 -5.08
C VAL A 18 12.53 -11.06 -4.92
N ARG A 19 12.69 -10.00 -5.71
CA ARG A 19 13.68 -8.95 -5.48
C ARG A 19 13.07 -7.85 -4.62
N PRO A 20 13.44 -7.74 -3.32
CA PRO A 20 12.77 -6.83 -2.41
C PRO A 20 13.26 -5.39 -2.55
N TRP A 21 12.30 -4.44 -2.48
CA TRP A 21 12.54 -3.02 -2.23
C TRP A 21 11.62 -2.56 -1.09
N TRP A 22 12.09 -2.67 0.12
CA TRP A 22 11.35 -2.22 1.30
C TRP A 22 11.76 -0.81 1.67
N VAL A 23 11.08 0.16 1.09
CA VAL A 23 11.42 1.57 1.25
C VAL A 23 11.03 2.09 2.63
N CYS A 24 12.03 2.58 3.37
CA CYS A 24 11.91 3.17 4.69
C CYS A 24 12.55 4.56 4.71
N LEU A 25 12.04 5.44 3.87
CA LEU A 25 12.51 6.82 3.74
C LEU A 25 11.58 7.81 4.47
N PRO A 26 12.09 8.98 4.89
CA PRO A 26 11.29 10.07 5.42
C PRO A 26 10.31 10.61 4.38
N LEU A 27 9.10 10.06 4.33
CA LEU A 27 8.02 10.47 3.43
C LEU A 27 6.89 11.12 4.23
N ASN A 28 6.25 12.11 3.64
CA ASN A 28 5.01 12.67 4.15
C ASN A 28 3.84 11.72 3.83
N LEU A 29 3.19 11.24 4.88
CA LEU A 29 2.01 10.40 4.81
C LEU A 29 0.79 11.22 5.22
N ARG A 30 -0.34 11.02 4.54
CA ARG A 30 -1.60 11.70 4.89
C ARG A 30 -2.02 11.37 6.32
N ASN A 31 -2.42 12.42 7.04
CA ASN A 31 -3.01 12.36 8.37
C ASN A 31 -4.42 12.93 8.33
N ALA A 32 -5.42 12.06 8.25
CA ALA A 32 -6.81 12.46 8.26
C ALA A 32 -7.39 12.69 9.67
N SER A 33 -6.57 12.49 10.71
CA SER A 33 -6.96 12.70 12.10
C SER A 33 -6.83 14.17 12.52
N SER A 34 -6.04 14.98 11.81
CA SER A 34 -5.86 16.40 12.08
C SER A 34 -6.09 17.25 10.82
N LEU A 35 -6.80 18.38 11.00
CA LEU A 35 -6.94 19.39 9.95
C LEU A 35 -5.76 20.37 9.94
N GLU A 36 -5.12 20.57 11.09
CA GLU A 36 -3.97 21.49 11.24
C GLU A 36 -2.68 20.86 10.76
N GLU A 37 -2.50 19.55 11.02
CA GLU A 37 -1.35 18.76 10.59
C GLU A 37 -1.77 17.65 9.65
N PRO A 38 -2.08 17.94 8.37
CA PRO A 38 -2.63 16.97 7.42
C PRO A 38 -1.61 15.93 6.95
N TYR A 39 -0.38 16.03 7.39
CA TYR A 39 0.71 15.09 7.10
C TYR A 39 1.50 14.76 8.35
N TRP A 40 2.09 13.58 8.37
CA TRP A 40 3.12 13.19 9.32
C TRP A 40 4.27 12.52 8.57
N CYS A 41 5.50 12.65 9.09
CA CYS A 41 6.68 12.06 8.48
C CYS A 41 7.09 10.80 9.25
N CYS A 42 7.20 9.67 8.55
CA CYS A 42 7.78 8.45 9.11
C CYS A 42 9.31 8.49 9.03
N TRP A 43 10.00 7.82 9.96
CA TRP A 43 11.46 7.69 10.01
C TRP A 43 12.22 9.01 9.84
N GLU A 44 11.73 10.07 10.48
CA GLU A 44 12.35 11.39 10.43
C GLU A 44 13.75 11.35 11.08
N PRO A 45 14.81 11.81 10.37
CA PRO A 45 16.16 11.85 10.92
C PRO A 45 16.24 12.74 12.14
N GLY A 46 16.98 12.29 13.16
CA GLY A 46 17.12 13.01 14.43
C GLY A 46 15.95 12.82 15.41
N ALA A 47 14.89 12.08 15.01
CA ALA A 47 13.75 11.76 15.86
C ALA A 47 13.58 10.24 16.09
N GLU A 48 14.67 9.48 16.09
CA GLU A 48 14.67 8.01 16.17
C GLU A 48 13.99 7.49 17.43
N ALA A 49 14.10 8.20 18.54
CA ALA A 49 13.47 7.86 19.82
C ALA A 49 11.92 7.91 19.73
N ASP A 50 11.40 8.74 18.85
CA ASP A 50 9.96 8.96 18.65
C ASP A 50 9.37 8.17 17.48
N TRP A 51 10.18 7.38 16.78
CA TRP A 51 9.66 6.54 15.71
C TRP A 51 8.62 5.54 16.22
N VAL A 52 7.49 5.49 15.55
CA VAL A 52 6.44 4.50 15.86
C VAL A 52 6.97 3.08 15.70
N ARG A 53 7.77 2.85 14.66
CA ARG A 53 8.45 1.59 14.38
C ARG A 53 9.92 1.82 14.06
N PRO A 54 10.83 0.96 14.55
CA PRO A 54 12.20 0.94 14.05
C PRO A 54 12.23 0.48 12.59
N LEU A 55 13.36 0.67 11.93
CA LEU A 55 13.59 0.08 10.61
C LEU A 55 13.47 -1.46 10.70
N PRO A 56 12.80 -2.10 9.75
CA PRO A 56 12.73 -3.56 9.69
C PRO A 56 14.13 -4.16 9.49
N LYS A 57 14.40 -5.29 10.13
CA LYS A 57 15.65 -6.04 9.96
C LYS A 57 15.54 -6.99 8.76
N HIS A 58 15.61 -6.43 7.56
CA HIS A 58 15.51 -7.20 6.32
C HIS A 58 16.51 -6.67 5.28
N PRO A 59 17.21 -7.54 4.51
CA PRO A 59 18.23 -7.10 3.55
C PRO A 59 17.69 -6.22 2.41
N GLY A 60 16.39 -6.26 2.13
CA GLY A 60 15.73 -5.41 1.15
C GLY A 60 15.31 -4.03 1.65
N VAL A 61 15.64 -3.66 2.90
CA VAL A 61 15.33 -2.33 3.44
C VAL A 61 16.20 -1.27 2.79
N ILE A 62 15.55 -0.22 2.28
CA ILE A 62 16.18 0.95 1.68
C ILE A 62 15.86 2.15 2.57
N SER A 63 16.86 2.63 3.30
CA SER A 63 16.78 3.81 4.17
C SER A 63 17.77 4.91 3.77
N ASP A 64 18.60 4.67 2.75
CA ASP A 64 19.51 5.70 2.21
C ASP A 64 18.72 6.66 1.30
N PRO A 65 18.67 7.96 1.64
CA PRO A 65 18.02 8.97 0.81
C PRO A 65 18.64 9.12 -0.60
N GLY A 66 19.92 8.75 -0.77
CA GLY A 66 20.63 8.81 -2.05
C GLY A 66 20.31 7.65 -2.99
N PHE A 67 19.58 6.62 -2.55
CA PHE A 67 19.31 5.43 -3.36
C PHE A 67 18.44 5.72 -4.59
N PHE A 68 17.43 6.56 -4.43
CA PHE A 68 16.55 6.94 -5.54
C PHE A 68 16.86 8.36 -6.04
N PRO A 69 17.27 8.55 -7.29
CA PRO A 69 17.67 9.87 -7.80
C PRO A 69 16.51 10.88 -7.88
N PHE A 70 15.27 10.40 -7.84
CA PHE A 70 14.07 11.25 -7.83
C PHE A 70 13.57 11.60 -6.43
N TYR A 71 14.11 10.97 -5.38
CA TYR A 71 13.64 11.19 -4.01
C TYR A 71 14.00 12.60 -3.53
N ARG A 72 13.06 13.20 -2.79
CA ARG A 72 13.25 14.43 -2.04
C ARG A 72 12.78 14.24 -0.61
N TYR A 73 13.51 14.76 0.33
CA TYR A 73 13.15 14.71 1.75
C TYR A 73 11.71 15.19 1.98
N ARG A 74 10.91 14.42 2.69
CA ARG A 74 9.49 14.69 2.98
C ARG A 74 8.59 14.84 1.74
N MET A 75 8.97 14.29 0.59
CA MET A 75 8.03 14.23 -0.54
C MET A 75 6.78 13.41 -0.16
N GLU A 76 5.66 13.68 -0.81
CA GLU A 76 4.42 12.94 -0.55
C GLU A 76 4.52 11.50 -1.03
N PHE A 77 3.84 10.61 -0.33
CA PHE A 77 3.85 9.16 -0.65
C PHE A 77 3.37 8.89 -2.08
N GLU A 78 2.32 9.58 -2.54
CA GLU A 78 1.77 9.42 -3.88
C GLU A 78 2.76 9.88 -4.96
N GLU A 79 3.52 10.94 -4.67
CA GLU A 79 4.58 11.42 -5.54
C GLU A 79 5.74 10.43 -5.60
N PHE A 80 6.13 9.87 -4.44
CA PHE A 80 7.14 8.83 -4.38
C PHE A 80 6.74 7.60 -5.20
N VAL A 81 5.50 7.12 -5.09
CA VAL A 81 5.01 5.97 -5.86
C VAL A 81 5.07 6.22 -7.36
N ALA A 82 4.70 7.42 -7.81
CA ALA A 82 4.80 7.78 -9.22
C ALA A 82 6.25 7.80 -9.71
N GLY A 83 7.17 8.38 -8.93
CA GLY A 83 8.61 8.38 -9.19
C GLY A 83 9.21 6.99 -9.20
N PHE A 84 8.81 6.13 -8.24
CA PHE A 84 9.27 4.74 -8.16
C PHE A 84 8.82 3.92 -9.39
N ASN A 85 7.57 4.06 -9.80
CA ASN A 85 7.08 3.38 -11.00
C ASN A 85 7.84 3.81 -12.25
N ALA A 86 8.12 5.11 -12.41
CA ALA A 86 8.91 5.63 -13.52
C ALA A 86 10.37 5.13 -13.46
N TRP A 87 10.96 5.12 -12.27
CA TRP A 87 12.33 4.64 -12.05
C TRP A 87 12.47 3.15 -12.34
N LEU A 88 11.50 2.33 -11.91
CA LEU A 88 11.52 0.88 -12.10
C LEU A 88 11.36 0.50 -13.58
N SER A 89 10.51 1.22 -14.29
CA SER A 89 10.20 0.95 -15.70
C SER A 89 11.08 1.70 -16.72
N ARG A 90 12.18 2.36 -16.29
CA ARG A 90 13.01 3.18 -17.17
C ARG A 90 13.80 2.37 -18.21
N GLU A 91 14.17 1.14 -17.90
CA GLU A 91 15.02 0.29 -18.72
C GLU A 91 14.23 -0.81 -19.43
N GLU A 92 13.18 -1.33 -18.77
CA GLU A 92 12.40 -2.46 -19.26
C GLU A 92 10.88 -2.23 -19.08
N PRO A 93 10.06 -2.78 -19.99
CA PRO A 93 8.61 -2.80 -19.79
C PRO A 93 8.25 -3.49 -18.47
N THR A 94 7.52 -2.80 -17.62
CA THR A 94 7.18 -3.27 -16.28
C THR A 94 5.67 -3.43 -16.10
N ALA A 95 5.25 -4.60 -15.64
CA ALA A 95 3.87 -4.90 -15.27
C ALA A 95 3.66 -4.65 -13.76
N PHE A 96 2.75 -3.74 -13.42
CA PHE A 96 2.35 -3.46 -12.04
C PHE A 96 1.06 -4.21 -11.73
N LEU A 97 1.13 -5.22 -10.86
CA LEU A 97 -0.06 -5.95 -10.41
C LEU A 97 -0.69 -5.21 -9.23
N VAL A 98 -1.93 -4.76 -9.39
CA VAL A 98 -2.64 -3.97 -8.38
C VAL A 98 -3.86 -4.73 -7.90
N GLY A 99 -3.85 -5.15 -6.64
CA GLY A 99 -4.90 -5.94 -6.01
C GLY A 99 -6.12 -5.12 -5.58
N ILE A 100 -6.66 -4.28 -6.48
CA ILE A 100 -7.89 -3.52 -6.26
C ILE A 100 -9.11 -4.33 -6.70
N ARG A 101 -10.13 -4.39 -5.86
CA ARG A 101 -11.44 -4.96 -6.18
C ARG A 101 -12.51 -3.87 -6.26
N SER A 102 -13.47 -4.05 -7.14
CA SER A 102 -14.56 -3.07 -7.36
C SER A 102 -15.55 -3.02 -6.20
N ASP A 103 -15.68 -4.08 -5.41
CA ASP A 103 -16.58 -4.18 -4.28
C ASP A 103 -16.05 -3.55 -2.97
N GLU A 104 -14.77 -3.17 -2.93
CA GLU A 104 -14.18 -2.59 -1.73
C GLU A 104 -14.74 -1.20 -1.39
N SER A 105 -14.92 -0.36 -2.39
CA SER A 105 -15.52 0.97 -2.26
C SER A 105 -15.80 1.61 -3.61
N LEU A 106 -16.70 2.60 -3.62
CA LEU A 106 -16.95 3.42 -4.81
C LEU A 106 -15.67 4.08 -5.35
N ASN A 107 -14.78 4.53 -4.46
CA ASN A 107 -13.50 5.12 -4.86
C ASN A 107 -12.62 4.11 -5.61
N ARG A 108 -12.56 2.86 -5.15
CA ARG A 108 -11.80 1.78 -5.80
C ARG A 108 -12.41 1.41 -7.15
N TYR A 109 -13.74 1.28 -7.21
CA TYR A 109 -14.44 1.09 -8.47
C TYR A 109 -14.14 2.20 -9.48
N LEU A 110 -14.26 3.46 -9.06
CA LEU A 110 -14.02 4.62 -9.92
C LEU A 110 -12.54 4.79 -10.28
N ALA A 111 -11.61 4.37 -9.44
CA ALA A 111 -10.17 4.48 -9.71
C ALA A 111 -9.77 3.77 -11.00
N VAL A 112 -10.29 2.55 -11.23
CA VAL A 112 -10.03 1.81 -12.47
C VAL A 112 -10.87 2.36 -13.63
N LYS A 113 -12.13 2.69 -13.40
CA LYS A 113 -13.04 3.24 -14.45
C LYS A 113 -12.57 4.60 -14.96
N ARG A 114 -12.11 5.50 -14.09
CA ARG A 114 -11.62 6.85 -14.47
C ARG A 114 -10.28 6.79 -15.18
N ARG A 115 -9.41 5.85 -14.84
CA ARG A 115 -8.12 5.67 -15.52
C ARG A 115 -8.28 5.39 -17.00
N SER A 116 -9.33 4.67 -17.39
CA SER A 116 -9.63 4.39 -18.80
C SER A 116 -10.13 5.61 -19.60
N ARG A 117 -10.40 6.76 -18.96
CA ARG A 117 -11.03 7.92 -19.62
C ARG A 117 -10.13 9.14 -19.82
N ALA A 118 -9.05 9.34 -19.02
CA ALA A 118 -8.32 10.62 -19.03
C ALA A 118 -6.93 10.54 -19.67
N LYS A 119 -5.93 10.10 -18.92
CA LYS A 119 -4.52 10.09 -19.36
C LYS A 119 -3.99 8.67 -19.63
N GLN A 120 -4.81 7.66 -19.39
CA GLN A 120 -4.42 6.26 -19.52
C GLN A 120 -5.28 5.59 -20.59
N CYS A 121 -4.70 4.65 -21.29
CA CYS A 121 -5.41 3.76 -22.22
C CYS A 121 -5.31 2.33 -21.74
N ALA A 122 -6.29 1.50 -22.09
CA ALA A 122 -6.17 0.06 -21.88
C ALA A 122 -5.00 -0.47 -22.73
N TRP A 123 -4.23 -1.40 -22.14
CA TRP A 123 -3.10 -1.98 -22.85
C TRP A 123 -3.55 -3.07 -23.82
N THR A 124 -3.02 -3.02 -25.03
CA THR A 124 -3.21 -4.09 -26.02
C THR A 124 -1.93 -4.90 -26.09
N PRO A 125 -1.96 -6.23 -25.90
CA PRO A 125 -0.79 -7.06 -26.00
C PRO A 125 -0.21 -7.02 -27.44
N PRO A 126 1.10 -7.19 -27.60
CA PRO A 126 1.70 -7.31 -28.94
C PRO A 126 1.04 -8.43 -29.74
N GLY A 127 0.58 -8.13 -30.97
CA GLY A 127 -0.16 -9.08 -31.81
C GLY A 127 -1.63 -9.30 -31.42
N GLY A 128 -2.11 -8.69 -30.34
CA GLY A 128 -3.51 -8.75 -29.92
C GLY A 128 -4.38 -7.77 -30.69
N SER A 129 -5.64 -8.16 -30.95
CA SER A 129 -6.63 -7.35 -31.67
C SER A 129 -7.48 -6.44 -30.76
N ALA A 130 -7.47 -6.66 -29.43
CA ALA A 130 -8.28 -5.93 -28.48
C ALA A 130 -7.51 -5.58 -27.19
N PRO A 131 -7.84 -4.43 -26.56
CA PRO A 131 -7.25 -4.06 -25.29
C PRO A 131 -7.78 -4.94 -24.15
N LEU A 132 -6.91 -5.19 -23.14
CA LEU A 132 -7.32 -5.89 -21.91
C LEU A 132 -8.13 -4.96 -21.02
N ALA A 133 -9.33 -5.39 -20.66
CA ALA A 133 -10.32 -4.58 -19.93
C ALA A 133 -9.82 -4.08 -18.56
N TRP A 134 -8.98 -4.90 -17.87
CA TRP A 134 -8.45 -4.57 -16.53
C TRP A 134 -6.97 -4.21 -16.58
N SER A 135 -6.60 -3.45 -17.58
CA SER A 135 -5.26 -2.88 -17.70
C SER A 135 -5.32 -1.37 -17.87
N ALA A 136 -4.25 -0.70 -17.48
CA ALA A 136 -4.08 0.72 -17.70
C ALA A 136 -2.60 1.02 -18.02
N ARG A 137 -2.37 1.71 -19.12
CA ARG A 137 -1.06 2.22 -19.51
C ARG A 137 -1.05 3.74 -19.37
N ASP A 138 -0.05 4.28 -18.69
CA ASP A 138 0.16 5.73 -18.66
C ASP A 138 0.73 6.17 -19.99
N ARG A 139 0.15 7.21 -20.60
CA ARG A 139 0.64 7.78 -21.85
C ARG A 139 2.00 8.48 -21.69
N ALA A 140 2.25 9.02 -20.48
CA ALA A 140 3.53 9.65 -20.16
C ALA A 140 4.64 8.64 -19.88
N ASN A 141 4.28 7.40 -19.49
CA ASN A 141 5.22 6.32 -19.25
C ASN A 141 4.73 5.02 -19.92
N PRO A 142 4.92 4.85 -21.23
CA PRO A 142 4.44 3.68 -21.97
C PRO A 142 5.09 2.35 -21.57
N GLN A 143 6.19 2.39 -20.84
CA GLN A 143 6.86 1.20 -20.28
C GLN A 143 6.15 0.64 -19.05
N ALA A 144 5.32 1.44 -18.37
CA ALA A 144 4.58 1.05 -17.20
C ALA A 144 3.14 0.65 -17.54
N VAL A 145 2.78 -0.59 -17.27
CA VAL A 145 1.42 -1.10 -17.47
C VAL A 145 0.88 -1.64 -16.15
N SER A 146 -0.23 -1.09 -15.66
CA SER A 146 -0.93 -1.61 -14.49
C SER A 146 -1.97 -2.64 -14.90
N PHE A 147 -2.03 -3.74 -14.17
CA PHE A 147 -3.03 -4.80 -14.32
C PHE A 147 -3.82 -4.95 -13.01
N PHE A 148 -5.11 -5.18 -13.14
CA PHE A 148 -6.05 -5.33 -12.02
C PHE A 148 -6.68 -6.73 -12.04
N PRO A 149 -5.91 -7.80 -11.73
CA PRO A 149 -6.31 -9.18 -12.00
C PRO A 149 -7.51 -9.68 -11.18
N ILE A 150 -7.80 -9.03 -10.06
CA ILE A 150 -8.90 -9.39 -9.17
C ILE A 150 -9.98 -8.29 -9.10
N TYR A 151 -10.07 -7.42 -10.10
CA TYR A 151 -10.94 -6.25 -10.06
C TYR A 151 -12.43 -6.59 -9.91
N ASP A 152 -12.90 -7.67 -10.54
CA ASP A 152 -14.28 -8.17 -10.51
C ASP A 152 -14.56 -9.20 -9.40
N TRP A 153 -13.52 -9.54 -8.60
CA TRP A 153 -13.68 -10.48 -7.50
C TRP A 153 -14.48 -9.86 -6.35
N ARG A 154 -15.33 -10.68 -5.75
CA ARG A 154 -15.96 -10.37 -4.47
C ARG A 154 -15.04 -10.74 -3.32
N PHE A 155 -15.36 -10.25 -2.13
CA PHE A 155 -14.64 -10.59 -0.92
C PHE A 155 -14.59 -12.12 -0.67
N GLU A 156 -15.70 -12.79 -0.92
CA GLU A 156 -15.83 -14.25 -0.76
C GLU A 156 -14.96 -15.02 -1.75
N ASP A 157 -14.82 -14.54 -2.98
CA ASP A 157 -13.98 -15.17 -4.01
C ASP A 157 -12.51 -15.16 -3.60
N LEU A 158 -12.06 -14.03 -3.00
CA LEU A 158 -10.70 -13.91 -2.48
C LEU A 158 -10.42 -14.97 -1.41
N TRP A 159 -11.30 -15.08 -0.40
CA TRP A 159 -11.09 -16.02 0.70
C TRP A 159 -11.26 -17.46 0.27
N ARG A 160 -12.15 -17.75 -0.66
CA ARG A 160 -12.25 -19.08 -1.28
C ARG A 160 -10.94 -19.44 -2.00
N CYS A 161 -10.40 -18.54 -2.81
CA CYS A 161 -9.13 -18.75 -3.49
C CYS A 161 -7.98 -19.01 -2.49
N VAL A 162 -7.89 -18.22 -1.42
CA VAL A 162 -6.90 -18.42 -0.36
C VAL A 162 -7.04 -19.80 0.30
N ALA A 163 -8.28 -20.22 0.60
CA ALA A 163 -8.55 -21.52 1.23
C ALA A 163 -8.26 -22.70 0.31
N ASP A 164 -8.74 -22.63 -0.94
CA ASP A 164 -8.62 -23.74 -1.93
C ASP A 164 -7.16 -23.99 -2.31
N HIS A 165 -6.30 -22.95 -2.30
CA HIS A 165 -4.89 -23.07 -2.69
C HIS A 165 -3.92 -23.05 -1.49
N GLY A 166 -4.41 -22.85 -0.27
CA GLY A 166 -3.56 -22.77 0.91
C GLY A 166 -2.60 -21.58 0.90
N TYR A 167 -2.95 -20.49 0.26
CA TYR A 167 -2.09 -19.31 0.18
C TYR A 167 -1.85 -18.67 1.54
N ALA A 168 -0.61 -18.23 1.78
CA ALA A 168 -0.31 -17.39 2.92
C ALA A 168 -1.04 -16.05 2.82
N TYR A 169 -1.57 -15.58 3.94
CA TYR A 169 -2.26 -14.30 4.03
C TYR A 169 -1.87 -13.54 5.30
N ASN A 170 -2.12 -12.24 5.31
CA ASN A 170 -1.81 -11.39 6.44
C ASN A 170 -2.66 -11.75 7.66
N ARG A 171 -2.03 -12.25 8.73
CA ARG A 171 -2.69 -12.68 9.97
C ARG A 171 -3.39 -11.56 10.75
N LEU A 172 -3.24 -10.32 10.32
CA LEU A 172 -4.05 -9.22 10.83
C LEU A 172 -5.55 -9.45 10.62
N TYR A 173 -5.95 -10.14 9.54
CA TYR A 173 -7.36 -10.50 9.31
C TYR A 173 -7.92 -11.38 10.44
N ASP A 174 -7.13 -12.32 10.98
CA ASP A 174 -7.54 -13.14 12.13
C ASP A 174 -7.72 -12.27 13.38
N GLN A 175 -6.85 -11.29 13.59
CA GLN A 175 -6.93 -10.36 14.71
C GLN A 175 -8.17 -9.45 14.60
N MET A 176 -8.46 -8.95 13.40
CA MET A 176 -9.67 -8.18 13.12
C MET A 176 -10.93 -9.00 13.38
N TYR A 177 -10.97 -10.25 12.94
CA TYR A 177 -12.09 -11.15 13.19
C TYR A 177 -12.33 -11.36 14.68
N ARG A 178 -11.28 -11.68 15.44
CA ARG A 178 -11.35 -11.83 16.91
C ARG A 178 -11.76 -10.54 17.62
N ALA A 179 -11.42 -9.39 17.04
CA ALA A 179 -11.85 -8.09 17.52
C ALA A 179 -13.30 -7.72 17.13
N GLY A 180 -14.04 -8.62 16.45
CA GLY A 180 -15.43 -8.42 16.06
C GLY A 180 -15.64 -7.51 14.86
N VAL A 181 -14.62 -7.29 14.02
CA VAL A 181 -14.76 -6.53 12.78
C VAL A 181 -15.55 -7.37 11.77
N PRO A 182 -16.65 -6.85 11.19
CA PRO A 182 -17.37 -7.54 10.14
C PRO A 182 -16.48 -7.79 8.90
N PHE A 183 -16.60 -8.93 8.28
CA PHE A 183 -15.80 -9.32 7.10
C PHE A 183 -15.77 -8.25 5.99
N SER A 184 -16.92 -7.65 5.67
CA SER A 184 -17.04 -6.61 4.66
C SER A 184 -16.29 -5.30 5.01
N GLN A 185 -15.89 -5.13 6.28
CA GLN A 185 -15.19 -3.95 6.78
C GLN A 185 -13.70 -4.21 7.07
N MET A 186 -13.24 -5.46 6.93
CA MET A 186 -11.84 -5.80 7.14
C MET A 186 -10.97 -5.24 6.02
N ARG A 187 -10.16 -4.24 6.34
CA ARG A 187 -9.22 -3.60 5.41
C ARG A 187 -7.89 -3.35 6.09
N ILE A 188 -6.81 -3.63 5.37
CA ILE A 188 -5.46 -3.35 5.85
C ILE A 188 -4.99 -2.08 5.20
N CYS A 189 -5.04 -0.98 5.94
CA CYS A 189 -4.49 0.30 5.53
C CYS A 189 -3.92 1.06 6.73
N GLN A 190 -3.44 2.25 6.48
CA GLN A 190 -2.91 3.13 7.51
C GLN A 190 -4.06 3.59 8.43
N PRO A 191 -3.99 3.37 9.77
CA PRO A 191 -5.12 3.62 10.68
C PRO A 191 -5.60 5.08 10.74
N TYR A 192 -4.73 6.03 10.44
CA TYR A 192 -4.98 7.48 10.47
C TYR A 192 -5.06 8.11 9.06
N GLY A 193 -5.10 7.30 8.01
CA GLY A 193 -5.34 7.75 6.63
C GLY A 193 -6.82 8.01 6.33
N ASP A 194 -7.09 8.63 5.18
CA ASP A 194 -8.43 9.05 4.76
C ASP A 194 -9.46 7.90 4.75
N ASP A 195 -9.03 6.68 4.40
CA ASP A 195 -9.91 5.51 4.28
C ASP A 195 -10.30 4.88 5.63
N GLN A 196 -9.62 5.20 6.74
CA GLN A 196 -9.82 4.53 8.03
C GLN A 196 -9.78 5.44 9.26
N ARG A 197 -10.46 6.57 9.25
CA ARG A 197 -10.62 7.40 10.46
C ARG A 197 -11.16 6.62 11.67
N LYS A 198 -11.96 5.58 11.44
CA LYS A 198 -12.49 4.68 12.48
C LYS A 198 -11.51 3.54 12.86
N GLY A 199 -10.36 3.43 12.20
CA GLY A 199 -9.40 2.36 12.44
C GLY A 199 -8.50 2.56 13.66
N LEU A 200 -8.50 3.76 14.23
CA LEU A 200 -7.68 4.10 15.40
C LEU A 200 -8.07 3.28 16.64
N ASP A 201 -9.38 3.14 16.92
CA ASP A 201 -9.87 2.30 18.02
C ASP A 201 -9.46 0.83 17.86
N LEU A 202 -9.59 0.30 16.64
CA LEU A 202 -9.14 -1.06 16.34
C LEU A 202 -7.63 -1.22 16.53
N PHE A 203 -6.85 -0.20 16.13
CA PHE A 203 -5.40 -0.22 16.30
C PHE A 203 -5.01 -0.24 17.78
N HIS A 204 -5.69 0.56 18.61
CA HIS A 204 -5.53 0.54 20.07
C HIS A 204 -5.85 -0.85 20.65
N ARG A 205 -6.95 -1.47 20.23
CA ARG A 205 -7.37 -2.80 20.72
C ARG A 205 -6.40 -3.92 20.33
N ILE A 206 -5.84 -3.88 19.13
CA ILE A 206 -4.94 -4.92 18.63
C ILE A 206 -3.50 -4.70 19.12
N GLU A 207 -3.01 -3.45 19.11
CA GLU A 207 -1.62 -3.11 19.45
C GLU A 207 -1.52 -1.91 20.42
N PRO A 208 -1.95 -2.03 21.66
CA PRO A 208 -2.00 -0.92 22.61
C PRO A 208 -0.61 -0.26 22.83
N ARG A 209 0.48 -1.04 22.85
CA ARG A 209 1.83 -0.50 23.03
C ARG A 209 2.27 0.37 21.86
N THR A 210 1.93 -0.03 20.63
CA THR A 210 2.24 0.76 19.42
C THR A 210 1.32 1.97 19.33
N TRP A 211 0.07 1.83 19.75
CA TRP A 211 -0.91 2.91 19.86
C TRP A 211 -0.37 4.12 20.62
N PHE A 212 0.20 3.91 21.82
CA PHE A 212 0.77 5.01 22.60
C PHE A 212 1.87 5.79 21.85
N LYS A 213 2.67 5.11 21.02
CA LYS A 213 3.65 5.79 20.16
C LYS A 213 2.97 6.58 19.04
N VAL A 214 1.91 6.04 18.44
CA VAL A 214 1.14 6.73 17.39
C VAL A 214 0.52 8.02 17.93
N VAL A 215 -0.15 7.96 19.08
CA VAL A 215 -0.78 9.13 19.71
C VAL A 215 0.21 10.24 20.01
N ARG A 216 1.43 9.89 20.40
CA ARG A 216 2.50 10.88 20.66
C ARG A 216 3.06 11.51 19.38
N ARG A 217 2.99 10.81 18.25
CA ARG A 217 3.68 11.19 17.01
C ARG A 217 2.74 11.75 15.95
N VAL A 218 1.48 11.34 15.94
CA VAL A 218 0.51 11.71 14.90
C VAL A 218 -0.54 12.61 15.51
N ALA A 219 -0.58 13.86 15.09
CA ALA A 219 -1.53 14.84 15.59
C ALA A 219 -2.99 14.39 15.37
N GLY A 220 -3.82 14.59 16.38
CA GLY A 220 -5.25 14.21 16.33
C GLY A 220 -5.53 12.71 16.39
N ALA A 221 -4.52 11.86 16.66
CA ALA A 221 -4.70 10.42 16.80
C ALA A 221 -5.18 9.95 18.19
N ASN A 222 -5.40 10.86 19.11
CA ASN A 222 -5.89 10.64 20.49
C ASN A 222 -7.42 10.70 20.59
#